data_ec305421c5b069156c8c8e131e472053
#
_entry.id   ec305421c5b069156c8c8e131e472053
#
_cell.length_a   1.000
_cell.length_b   1.000
_cell.length_c   1.000
_cell.angle_alpha   90.00
_cell.angle_beta   90.00
_cell.angle_gamma   90.00
#
_symmetry.space_group_name_H-M   'P 1'
#
loop_
_entity.id
_entity.type
_entity.pdbx_description
1 polymer ?
#
loop_
_entity_poly.entity_id
_entity_poly.type
_entity_poly.pdbx_seq_one_letter_code
_entity_poly.pdbx_strand_id
1 'polypeptide(L)'
;MRKAATFPGGFSIAPATQADIDYVEDNFRAGERREREVEDAPRTMLEDFESCWTIRAANGDVIGYFGVLVMPAESFLSRTRAFCFMSCTNTDRHKVAFVKATRPIFRWVVAACPPWTERYLTWPLESYAASVRWQERILGMRRIGRVPAGNGECYIVMELTKREVETW
;
A
#
# COMPACT_ATOMS: atom_id res chain seq x y z
N MET A 1 12.53 -13.12 0.71
CA MET A 1 12.11 -11.80 0.14
C MET A 1 12.46 -11.74 -1.34
N ARG A 2 11.53 -11.31 -2.23
CA ARG A 2 11.80 -11.17 -3.66
C ARG A 2 12.81 -10.02 -3.92
N LYS A 3 13.69 -10.23 -4.92
CA LYS A 3 14.65 -9.23 -5.40
C LYS A 3 13.91 -8.09 -6.13
N ALA A 4 14.64 -7.00 -6.42
CA ALA A 4 14.12 -5.87 -7.19
C ALA A 4 13.52 -6.29 -8.55
N ALA A 5 12.51 -5.55 -9.01
CA ALA A 5 11.85 -5.73 -10.31
C ALA A 5 11.58 -4.37 -10.96
N THR A 6 11.37 -4.38 -12.28
CA THR A 6 11.02 -3.19 -13.07
C THR A 6 9.66 -3.39 -13.76
N PHE A 7 8.94 -2.29 -13.99
CA PHE A 7 7.57 -2.27 -14.45
C PHE A 7 7.36 -1.25 -15.57
N PRO A 8 6.21 -1.31 -16.28
CA PRO A 8 5.86 -0.31 -17.30
C PRO A 8 6.01 1.12 -16.79
N GLY A 9 6.50 2.02 -17.63
CA GLY A 9 6.78 3.42 -17.28
C GLY A 9 8.11 3.61 -16.54
N GLY A 10 8.96 2.58 -16.49
CA GLY A 10 10.29 2.64 -15.87
C GLY A 10 10.26 2.62 -14.34
N PHE A 11 9.14 2.26 -13.73
CA PHE A 11 9.09 2.07 -12.28
C PHE A 11 9.89 0.86 -11.86
N SER A 12 10.52 0.97 -10.70
CA SER A 12 11.20 -0.13 -10.05
C SER A 12 10.68 -0.32 -8.62
N ILE A 13 10.76 -1.55 -8.12
CA ILE A 13 10.47 -1.92 -6.75
C ILE A 13 11.68 -2.67 -6.18
N ALA A 14 12.08 -2.31 -4.99
CA ALA A 14 13.19 -2.95 -4.28
C ALA A 14 12.87 -3.03 -2.78
N PRO A 15 13.51 -3.92 -2.01
CA PRO A 15 13.38 -3.90 -0.55
C PRO A 15 13.59 -2.50 0.00
N ALA A 16 12.68 -2.07 0.87
CA ALA A 16 12.75 -0.76 1.49
C ALA A 16 13.88 -0.70 2.54
N THR A 17 14.41 0.49 2.73
CA THR A 17 15.23 0.85 3.88
C THR A 17 14.45 1.76 4.82
N GLN A 18 14.90 1.91 6.08
CA GLN A 18 14.28 2.88 6.99
C GLN A 18 14.36 4.30 6.41
N ALA A 19 15.48 4.66 5.78
CA ALA A 19 15.63 5.97 5.13
C ALA A 19 14.62 6.22 4.01
N ASP A 20 14.18 5.19 3.28
CA ASP A 20 13.11 5.32 2.27
C ASP A 20 11.75 5.62 2.93
N ILE A 21 11.45 4.95 4.04
CA ILE A 21 10.22 5.17 4.82
C ILE A 21 10.22 6.59 5.37
N ASP A 22 11.30 7.00 6.02
CA ASP A 22 11.46 8.35 6.59
C ASP A 22 11.28 9.42 5.51
N TYR A 23 11.90 9.22 4.33
CA TYR A 23 11.74 10.15 3.20
C TYR A 23 10.28 10.28 2.76
N VAL A 24 9.55 9.16 2.65
CA VAL A 24 8.13 9.18 2.26
C VAL A 24 7.30 9.91 3.31
N GLU A 25 7.51 9.64 4.59
CA GLU A 25 6.77 10.27 5.68
C GLU A 25 7.04 11.77 5.79
N ASP A 26 8.28 12.20 5.62
CA ASP A 26 8.64 13.62 5.61
C ASP A 26 8.01 14.38 4.41
N ASN A 27 7.67 13.66 3.34
CA ASN A 27 7.13 14.20 2.11
C ASN A 27 5.70 13.72 1.80
N PHE A 28 4.92 13.32 2.80
CA PHE A 28 3.55 12.86 2.63
C PHE A 28 2.70 13.84 1.81
N ARG A 29 1.85 13.28 0.97
CA ARG A 29 0.73 14.02 0.37
C ARG A 29 -0.27 14.39 1.46
N ALA A 30 -1.16 15.34 1.15
CA ALA A 30 -2.13 15.83 2.14
C ALA A 30 -3.03 14.70 2.71
N GLY A 31 -3.41 13.72 1.89
CA GLY A 31 -4.24 12.59 2.32
C GLY A 31 -3.54 11.68 3.31
N GLU A 32 -2.31 11.26 3.01
CA GLU A 32 -1.51 10.41 3.89
C GLU A 32 -1.17 11.14 5.20
N ARG A 33 -0.89 12.44 5.12
CA ARG A 33 -0.69 13.27 6.32
C ARG A 33 -1.93 13.29 7.19
N ARG A 34 -3.12 13.43 6.57
CA ARG A 34 -4.38 13.41 7.29
C ARG A 34 -4.65 12.06 7.96
N GLU A 35 -4.39 10.95 7.27
CA GLU A 35 -4.50 9.61 7.86
C GLU A 35 -3.61 9.48 9.10
N ARG A 36 -2.37 9.91 9.01
CA ARG A 36 -1.42 9.89 10.13
C ARG A 36 -1.90 10.73 11.33
N GLU A 37 -2.45 11.92 11.07
CA GLU A 37 -3.01 12.80 12.11
C GLU A 37 -4.21 12.17 12.82
N VAL A 38 -5.06 11.48 12.08
CA VAL A 38 -6.25 10.80 12.63
C VAL A 38 -5.85 9.60 13.49
N GLU A 39 -4.82 8.87 13.08
CA GLU A 39 -4.32 7.71 13.82
C GLU A 39 -3.55 8.09 15.08
N ASP A 40 -3.03 9.33 15.17
CA ASP A 40 -2.06 9.74 16.19
C ASP A 40 -0.91 8.72 16.34
N ALA A 41 -0.49 8.17 15.20
CA ALA A 41 0.44 7.07 15.16
C ALA A 41 1.91 7.55 15.19
N PRO A 42 2.81 6.81 15.84
CA PRO A 42 4.23 7.08 15.74
C PRO A 42 4.74 6.90 14.30
N ARG A 43 5.98 7.33 14.04
CA ARG A 43 6.64 7.05 12.77
C ARG A 43 6.68 5.56 12.51
N THR A 44 6.44 5.19 11.25
CA THR A 44 6.49 3.80 10.81
C THR A 44 7.93 3.29 10.84
N MET A 45 8.12 2.14 11.44
CA MET A 45 9.40 1.45 11.44
C MET A 45 9.41 0.30 10.43
N LEU A 46 10.55 0.07 9.79
CA LEU A 46 10.69 -1.03 8.83
C LEU A 46 10.34 -2.39 9.44
N GLU A 47 10.62 -2.56 10.73
CA GLU A 47 10.33 -3.77 11.51
C GLU A 47 8.84 -4.02 11.76
N ASP A 48 7.97 -3.01 11.54
CA ASP A 48 6.51 -3.17 11.64
C ASP A 48 5.94 -4.06 10.52
N PHE A 49 6.72 -4.29 9.46
CA PHE A 49 6.29 -5.03 8.28
C PHE A 49 6.87 -6.45 8.22
N GLU A 50 6.04 -7.40 7.81
CA GLU A 50 6.50 -8.73 7.37
C GLU A 50 7.42 -8.61 6.14
N SER A 51 7.07 -7.69 5.24
CA SER A 51 7.85 -7.31 4.07
C SER A 51 7.51 -5.89 3.65
N CYS A 52 8.52 -5.10 3.27
CA CYS A 52 8.34 -3.75 2.79
C CYS A 52 9.22 -3.48 1.57
N TRP A 53 8.69 -2.72 0.62
CA TRP A 53 9.37 -2.36 -0.62
C TRP A 53 9.18 -0.90 -0.95
N THR A 54 10.25 -0.26 -1.45
CA THR A 54 10.20 1.10 -1.99
C THR A 54 9.91 1.05 -3.48
N ILE A 55 9.02 1.92 -3.94
CA ILE A 55 8.71 2.13 -5.36
C ILE A 55 9.41 3.41 -5.81
N ARG A 56 10.15 3.32 -6.93
CA ARG A 56 10.85 4.46 -7.54
C ARG A 56 10.42 4.64 -9.00
N ALA A 57 10.35 5.88 -9.45
CA ALA A 57 10.19 6.23 -10.85
C ALA A 57 11.50 6.03 -11.64
N ALA A 58 11.43 6.10 -12.96
CA ALA A 58 12.58 5.91 -13.86
C ALA A 58 13.74 6.89 -13.60
N ASN A 59 13.45 8.08 -13.13
CA ASN A 59 14.46 9.10 -12.78
C ASN A 59 15.03 8.93 -11.35
N GLY A 60 14.64 7.87 -10.64
CA GLY A 60 15.07 7.60 -9.28
C GLY A 60 14.20 8.21 -8.16
N ASP A 61 13.23 9.06 -8.50
CA ASP A 61 12.32 9.65 -7.50
C ASP A 61 11.61 8.55 -6.69
N VAL A 62 11.65 8.66 -5.38
CA VAL A 62 10.83 7.82 -4.51
C VAL A 62 9.36 8.20 -4.67
N ILE A 63 8.54 7.23 -5.00
CA ILE A 63 7.08 7.38 -5.16
C ILE A 63 6.34 7.07 -3.86
N GLY A 64 6.79 6.05 -3.16
CA GLY A 64 6.18 5.58 -1.93
C GLY A 64 6.77 4.23 -1.51
N TYR A 65 6.23 3.70 -0.44
CA TYR A 65 6.54 2.33 -0.03
C TYR A 65 5.27 1.47 0.03
N PHE A 66 5.46 0.18 -0.11
CA PHE A 66 4.44 -0.84 -0.02
C PHE A 66 4.80 -1.82 1.08
N GLY A 67 4.01 -1.85 2.14
CA GLY A 67 4.20 -2.72 3.29
C GLY A 67 3.15 -3.84 3.35
N VAL A 68 3.57 -5.00 3.81
CA VAL A 68 2.71 -6.15 4.13
C VAL A 68 2.80 -6.42 5.62
N LEU A 69 1.64 -6.46 6.27
CA LEU A 69 1.52 -6.70 7.71
C LEU A 69 0.79 -8.02 7.96
N VAL A 70 1.18 -8.71 9.00
CA VAL A 70 0.41 -9.83 9.55
C VAL A 70 -0.73 -9.27 10.41
N MET A 71 -1.93 -9.77 10.22
CA MET A 71 -3.07 -9.36 11.05
C MET A 71 -2.89 -9.85 12.48
N PRO A 72 -2.93 -8.97 13.51
CA PRO A 72 -2.61 -9.33 14.89
C PRO A 72 -3.55 -10.38 15.51
N ALA A 73 -4.80 -10.43 15.07
CA ALA A 73 -5.81 -11.36 15.57
C ALA A 73 -5.72 -12.76 14.96
N GLU A 74 -4.81 -12.96 14.03
CA GLU A 74 -4.72 -14.20 13.27
C GLU A 74 -3.31 -14.80 13.43
N SER A 75 -3.24 -16.11 13.60
CA SER A 75 -1.98 -16.82 13.68
C SER A 75 -1.14 -16.64 12.39
N PHE A 76 0.14 -17.02 12.43
CA PHE A 76 1.00 -17.04 11.24
C PHE A 76 0.43 -17.92 10.10
N LEU A 77 -0.58 -18.74 10.38
CA LEU A 77 -1.35 -19.51 9.41
C LEU A 77 -2.49 -18.70 8.77
N SER A 78 -2.68 -17.43 9.18
CA SER A 78 -3.68 -16.56 8.58
C SER A 78 -3.51 -16.48 7.07
N ARG A 79 -4.63 -16.69 6.38
CA ARG A 79 -4.73 -16.52 4.93
C ARG A 79 -4.95 -15.06 4.52
N THR A 80 -4.95 -14.16 5.48
CA THR A 80 -5.19 -12.71 5.27
C THR A 80 -3.94 -11.92 5.56
N ARG A 81 -3.64 -10.93 4.74
CA ARG A 81 -2.60 -9.92 4.95
C ARG A 81 -3.18 -8.53 4.85
N ALA A 82 -2.67 -7.64 5.67
CA ALA A 82 -2.92 -6.22 5.54
C ALA A 82 -1.90 -5.62 4.57
N PHE A 83 -2.36 -4.73 3.71
CA PHE A 83 -1.51 -3.94 2.84
C PHE A 83 -1.54 -2.48 3.27
N CYS A 84 -0.36 -1.90 3.35
CA CYS A 84 -0.15 -0.48 3.52
C CYS A 84 0.58 0.04 2.29
N PHE A 85 -0.01 1.01 1.59
CA PHE A 85 0.68 1.78 0.56
C PHE A 85 0.67 3.25 0.97
N MET A 86 1.85 3.79 1.21
CA MET A 86 2.03 5.20 1.55
C MET A 86 2.79 5.89 0.43
N SER A 87 2.27 7.03 0.00
CA SER A 87 2.81 7.77 -1.13
C SER A 87 3.31 9.16 -0.73
N CYS A 88 4.28 9.68 -1.45
CA CYS A 88 4.80 11.02 -1.24
C CYS A 88 4.44 11.97 -2.40
N THR A 89 4.76 13.25 -2.27
CA THR A 89 4.44 14.30 -3.24
C THR A 89 5.00 14.05 -4.65
N ASN A 90 6.08 13.26 -4.79
CA ASN A 90 6.61 12.86 -6.10
C ASN A 90 5.59 12.06 -6.93
N THR A 91 4.67 11.34 -6.28
CA THR A 91 3.62 10.58 -6.97
C THR A 91 2.78 11.47 -7.90
N ASP A 92 2.56 12.74 -7.53
CA ASP A 92 1.76 13.67 -8.33
C ASP A 92 2.39 13.99 -9.67
N ARG A 93 3.73 14.00 -9.76
CA ARG A 93 4.47 14.20 -11.01
C ARG A 93 4.40 12.98 -11.94
N HIS A 94 4.22 11.80 -11.38
CA HIS A 94 4.24 10.51 -12.09
C HIS A 94 2.88 9.81 -12.14
N LYS A 95 1.79 10.46 -11.68
CA LYS A 95 0.48 9.85 -11.42
C LYS A 95 -0.08 9.00 -12.57
N VAL A 96 0.01 9.45 -13.81
CA VAL A 96 -0.55 8.71 -14.97
C VAL A 96 0.24 7.43 -15.23
N ALA A 97 1.56 7.52 -15.23
CA ALA A 97 2.44 6.37 -15.41
C ALA A 97 2.31 5.39 -14.23
N PHE A 98 2.24 5.91 -12.99
CA PHE A 98 2.05 5.11 -11.79
C PHE A 98 0.74 4.33 -11.82
N VAL A 99 -0.38 4.95 -12.20
CA VAL A 99 -1.67 4.25 -12.34
C VAL A 99 -1.56 3.06 -13.31
N LYS A 100 -0.84 3.21 -14.42
CA LYS A 100 -0.59 2.10 -15.38
C LYS A 100 0.29 1.00 -14.79
N ALA A 101 1.23 1.35 -13.93
CA ALA A 101 2.15 0.39 -13.28
C ALA A 101 1.52 -0.28 -12.04
N THR A 102 0.45 0.27 -11.48
CA THR A 102 -0.14 -0.17 -10.21
C THR A 102 -0.48 -1.66 -10.19
N ARG A 103 -1.28 -2.16 -11.16
CA ARG A 103 -1.66 -3.59 -11.20
C ARG A 103 -0.47 -4.52 -11.37
N PRO A 104 0.49 -4.28 -12.29
CA PRO A 104 1.73 -5.05 -12.37
C PRO A 104 2.52 -5.08 -11.07
N ILE A 105 2.68 -3.93 -10.40
CA ILE A 105 3.35 -3.84 -9.10
C ILE A 105 2.60 -4.66 -8.06
N PHE A 106 1.30 -4.47 -7.94
CA PHE A 106 0.47 -5.16 -6.96
C PHE A 106 0.49 -6.68 -7.17
N ARG A 107 0.37 -7.14 -8.43
CA ARG A 107 0.51 -8.57 -8.77
C ARG A 107 1.87 -9.13 -8.33
N TRP A 108 2.93 -8.37 -8.50
CA TRP A 108 4.26 -8.76 -8.07
C TRP A 108 4.35 -8.88 -6.53
N VAL A 109 3.78 -7.92 -5.79
CA VAL A 109 3.72 -7.95 -4.32
C VAL A 109 2.91 -9.14 -3.82
N VAL A 110 1.73 -9.38 -4.39
CA VAL A 110 0.90 -10.56 -4.08
C VAL A 110 1.66 -11.86 -4.29
N ALA A 111 2.41 -11.97 -5.39
CA ALA A 111 3.23 -13.14 -5.65
C ALA A 111 4.48 -13.24 -4.74
N ALA A 112 4.84 -12.19 -4.00
CA ALA A 112 5.88 -12.20 -2.99
C ALA A 112 5.35 -12.62 -1.60
N CYS A 113 4.04 -12.54 -1.38
CA CYS A 113 3.39 -13.00 -0.15
C CYS A 113 3.44 -14.53 -0.02
N PRO A 114 3.29 -15.09 1.18
CA PRO A 114 3.19 -16.54 1.39
C PRO A 114 2.14 -17.17 0.47
N PRO A 115 2.39 -18.35 -0.10
CA PRO A 115 1.52 -18.97 -1.11
C PRO A 115 0.11 -19.29 -0.60
N TRP A 116 -0.05 -19.44 0.71
CA TRP A 116 -1.34 -19.68 1.37
C TRP A 116 -2.14 -18.40 1.63
N THR A 117 -1.61 -17.20 1.32
CA THR A 117 -2.37 -15.97 1.44
C THR A 117 -3.48 -15.93 0.39
N GLU A 118 -4.71 -15.73 0.82
CA GLU A 118 -5.91 -15.72 -0.04
C GLU A 118 -6.59 -14.35 -0.11
N ARG A 119 -6.42 -13.54 0.93
CA ARG A 119 -7.12 -12.25 1.09
C ARG A 119 -6.14 -11.14 1.45
N TYR A 120 -6.39 -9.96 0.89
CA TYR A 120 -5.61 -8.74 1.12
C TYR A 120 -6.56 -7.64 1.55
N LEU A 121 -6.29 -7.03 2.69
CA LEU A 121 -7.11 -5.96 3.28
C LEU A 121 -6.34 -4.65 3.31
N THR A 122 -7.06 -3.55 3.16
CA THR A 122 -6.56 -2.18 3.38
C THR A 122 -7.61 -1.35 4.10
N TRP A 123 -7.19 -0.25 4.71
CA TRP A 123 -8.06 0.66 5.47
C TRP A 123 -7.80 2.11 5.08
N PRO A 124 -8.21 2.56 3.87
CA PRO A 124 -8.12 3.97 3.54
C PRO A 124 -9.11 4.78 4.38
N LEU A 125 -8.70 5.98 4.79
CA LEU A 125 -9.59 6.92 5.46
C LEU A 125 -10.72 7.33 4.51
N GLU A 126 -11.98 7.29 4.98
CA GLU A 126 -13.16 7.55 4.13
C GLU A 126 -13.12 8.95 3.51
N SER A 127 -12.65 9.95 4.26
CA SER A 127 -12.47 11.32 3.79
C SER A 127 -11.35 11.46 2.74
N TYR A 128 -10.42 10.51 2.66
CA TYR A 128 -9.39 10.48 1.61
C TYR A 128 -9.93 9.81 0.34
N ALA A 129 -10.91 10.46 -0.27
CA ALA A 129 -11.64 9.93 -1.42
C ALA A 129 -10.76 9.55 -2.62
N ALA A 130 -9.56 10.13 -2.77
CA ALA A 130 -8.63 9.78 -3.83
C ALA A 130 -8.07 8.37 -3.63
N SER A 131 -7.67 8.01 -2.40
CA SER A 131 -7.18 6.68 -2.05
C SER A 131 -8.29 5.64 -2.22
N VAL A 132 -9.49 5.91 -1.69
CA VAL A 132 -10.66 5.02 -1.84
C VAL A 132 -10.96 4.74 -3.31
N ARG A 133 -11.07 5.79 -4.16
CA ARG A 133 -11.34 5.61 -5.60
C ARG A 133 -10.22 4.86 -6.33
N TRP A 134 -8.96 5.08 -5.95
CA TRP A 134 -7.83 4.38 -6.53
C TRP A 134 -7.92 2.87 -6.24
N GLN A 135 -8.21 2.51 -5.00
CA GLN A 135 -8.36 1.12 -4.59
C GLN A 135 -9.56 0.43 -5.30
N GLU A 136 -10.69 1.12 -5.39
CA GLU A 136 -11.87 0.58 -6.07
C GLU A 136 -11.68 0.44 -7.58
N ARG A 137 -11.25 1.52 -8.25
CA ARG A 137 -11.26 1.57 -9.72
C ARG A 137 -10.01 0.98 -10.36
N ILE A 138 -8.86 1.12 -9.70
CA ILE A 138 -7.59 0.67 -10.25
C ILE A 138 -7.25 -0.74 -9.76
N LEU A 139 -7.39 -1.02 -8.48
CA LEU A 139 -7.14 -2.33 -7.91
C LEU A 139 -8.38 -3.25 -7.93
N GLY A 140 -9.58 -2.71 -8.11
CA GLY A 140 -10.82 -3.50 -8.08
C GLY A 140 -11.17 -4.02 -6.69
N MET A 141 -10.66 -3.38 -5.63
CA MET A 141 -10.99 -3.76 -4.26
C MET A 141 -12.45 -3.49 -3.93
N ARG A 142 -13.02 -4.33 -3.09
CA ARG A 142 -14.42 -4.23 -2.65
C ARG A 142 -14.49 -3.67 -1.24
N ARG A 143 -15.46 -2.81 -0.98
CA ARG A 143 -15.80 -2.42 0.40
C ARG A 143 -16.48 -3.58 1.10
N ILE A 144 -15.96 -3.96 2.26
CA ILE A 144 -16.53 -5.05 3.07
C ILE A 144 -16.92 -4.59 4.46
N GLY A 145 -16.56 -3.38 4.87
CA GLY A 145 -16.88 -2.85 6.18
C GLY A 145 -16.46 -1.40 6.35
N ARG A 146 -16.76 -0.89 7.54
CA ARG A 146 -16.41 0.45 8.00
C ARG A 146 -16.06 0.35 9.47
N VAL A 147 -14.97 0.96 9.89
CA VAL A 147 -14.54 0.99 11.29
C VAL A 147 -14.28 2.43 11.73
N PRO A 148 -14.60 2.78 12.98
CA PRO A 148 -14.29 4.10 13.49
C PRO A 148 -12.79 4.36 13.44
N ALA A 149 -12.44 5.58 13.06
CA ALA A 149 -11.10 6.15 13.18
C ALA A 149 -11.12 7.22 14.28
N GLY A 150 -10.05 7.96 14.46
CA GLY A 150 -10.03 9.11 15.36
C GLY A 150 -10.90 10.28 14.86
N ASN A 151 -11.21 11.21 15.77
CA ASN A 151 -11.85 12.51 15.44
C ASN A 151 -13.21 12.41 14.68
N GLY A 152 -13.98 11.35 14.92
CA GLY A 152 -15.28 11.15 14.27
C GLY A 152 -15.20 10.69 12.81
N GLU A 153 -14.01 10.44 12.31
CA GLU A 153 -13.79 9.84 10.99
C GLU A 153 -13.92 8.32 11.00
N CYS A 154 -13.91 7.71 9.83
CA CYS A 154 -13.98 6.26 9.67
C CYS A 154 -13.00 5.78 8.60
N TYR A 155 -12.51 4.57 8.78
CA TYR A 155 -11.85 3.81 7.74
C TYR A 155 -12.85 2.94 6.97
N ILE A 156 -12.68 2.85 5.68
CA ILE A 156 -13.35 1.86 4.85
C ILE A 156 -12.47 0.60 4.82
N VAL A 157 -13.04 -0.53 5.20
CA VAL A 157 -12.34 -1.82 5.06
C VAL A 157 -12.51 -2.29 3.62
N MET A 158 -11.39 -2.41 2.91
CA MET A 158 -11.34 -2.83 1.51
C MET A 158 -10.73 -4.21 1.41
N GLU A 159 -11.26 -5.05 0.54
CA GLU A 159 -10.79 -6.40 0.30
C GLU A 159 -10.47 -6.66 -1.17
N LEU A 160 -9.42 -7.44 -1.39
CA LEU A 160 -9.08 -8.05 -2.66
C LEU A 160 -8.65 -9.49 -2.41
N THR A 161 -9.12 -10.44 -3.22
CA THR A 161 -8.73 -11.84 -3.12
C THR A 161 -7.58 -12.14 -4.08
N LYS A 162 -6.77 -13.15 -3.76
CA LYS A 162 -5.70 -13.63 -4.63
C LYS A 162 -6.23 -14.02 -6.00
N ARG A 163 -7.39 -14.68 -6.05
CA ARG A 163 -8.04 -15.10 -7.29
C ARG A 163 -8.36 -13.91 -8.20
N GLU A 164 -8.83 -12.79 -7.63
CA GLU A 164 -9.10 -11.58 -8.41
C GLU A 164 -7.81 -11.00 -9.01
N VAL A 165 -6.71 -10.99 -8.25
CA VAL A 165 -5.39 -10.53 -8.73
C VAL A 165 -4.86 -11.41 -9.88
N GLU A 166 -5.07 -12.70 -9.82
CA GLU A 166 -4.63 -13.65 -10.84
C GLU A 166 -5.36 -13.48 -12.18
N THR A 167 -6.53 -12.83 -12.18
CA THR A 167 -7.31 -12.55 -13.40
C THR A 167 -6.94 -11.26 -14.14
N TRP A 168 -6.06 -10.44 -13.60
CA TRP A 168 -5.66 -9.15 -14.19
C TRP A 168 -4.79 -9.26 -15.44
#